data_7a89ca8e57d5889900062b8927283a42
#
_entry.id   7a89ca8e57d5889900062b8927283a42
#
_cell.length_a   1.000
_cell.length_b   1.000
_cell.length_c   1.000
_cell.angle_alpha   90.00
_cell.angle_beta   90.00
_cell.angle_gamma   90.00
#
_symmetry.space_group_name_H-M   'P 1'
#
loop_
_entity.id
_entity.type
_entity.pdbx_description
1 polymer ?
#
loop_
_entity_poly.entity_id
_entity_poly.type
_entity_poly.pdbx_seq_one_letter_code
_entity_poly.pdbx_strand_id
1 'polypeptide(L)'
;MSINAKNHNLAQVAELNKLFDDLSKINNAQDGDVLEKKIWAVWNKHPNQNELTEKLEFGTELMYQGQYEYALKVFTNIIETDSEWSEAWNKRATLLFYMKDYQKSLKDISKVLDLEPRHFGALSGRAQIYIDLELYQKALKDLKDAKKIHPVSRGNRLIDELEKLINGQNV
;
A
#
# COMPACT_ATOMS: atom_id res chain seq x y z
N MET A 1 -17.51 13.76 10.08
CA MET A 1 -16.32 14.09 9.28
C MET A 1 -16.60 13.60 7.87
N SER A 2 -16.77 14.53 6.93
CA SER A 2 -17.20 14.24 5.56
C SER A 2 -16.01 13.69 4.79
N ILE A 3 -16.01 12.39 4.53
CA ILE A 3 -15.17 11.80 3.48
C ILE A 3 -15.65 12.43 2.18
N ASN A 4 -14.76 13.13 1.50
CA ASN A 4 -15.02 13.73 0.20
C ASN A 4 -15.25 12.62 -0.83
N ALA A 5 -16.49 12.11 -0.84
CA ALA A 5 -16.95 11.00 -1.70
C ALA A 5 -17.19 11.45 -3.15
N LYS A 6 -16.45 12.44 -3.66
CA LYS A 6 -16.78 13.01 -4.98
C LYS A 6 -16.46 12.10 -6.16
N ASN A 7 -15.63 11.06 -6.01
CA ASN A 7 -15.27 10.17 -7.12
C ASN A 7 -15.19 8.68 -6.77
N HIS A 8 -15.43 8.26 -5.53
CA HIS A 8 -15.44 6.84 -5.23
C HIS A 8 -16.81 6.23 -5.56
N ASN A 9 -16.81 5.19 -6.40
CA ASN A 9 -18.01 4.38 -6.60
C ASN A 9 -18.42 3.79 -5.24
N LEU A 10 -19.59 4.16 -4.75
CA LEU A 10 -20.12 3.68 -3.46
C LEU A 10 -20.10 2.15 -3.36
N ALA A 11 -20.26 1.45 -4.48
CA ALA A 11 -20.18 -0.01 -4.53
C ALA A 11 -18.76 -0.52 -4.19
N GLN A 12 -17.71 0.13 -4.71
CA GLN A 12 -16.32 -0.24 -4.41
C GLN A 12 -15.98 0.00 -2.94
N VAL A 13 -16.44 1.11 -2.37
CA VAL A 13 -16.27 1.41 -0.94
C VAL A 13 -16.98 0.37 -0.08
N ALA A 14 -18.21 -0.01 -0.43
CA ALA A 14 -18.97 -1.03 0.29
C ALA A 14 -18.28 -2.41 0.20
N GLU A 15 -17.76 -2.77 -0.98
CA GLU A 15 -17.00 -4.01 -1.18
C GLU A 15 -15.72 -4.04 -0.31
N LEU A 16 -14.93 -2.97 -0.31
CA LEU A 16 -13.74 -2.87 0.55
C LEU A 16 -14.09 -2.97 2.03
N ASN A 17 -15.15 -2.28 2.47
CA ASN A 17 -15.58 -2.35 3.88
C ASN A 17 -15.94 -3.77 4.28
N LYS A 18 -16.65 -4.51 3.43
CA LYS A 18 -16.97 -5.93 3.65
C LYS A 18 -15.70 -6.79 3.71
N LEU A 19 -14.79 -6.62 2.75
CA LEU A 19 -13.55 -7.39 2.71
C LEU A 19 -12.67 -7.15 3.95
N PHE A 20 -12.59 -5.92 4.44
CA PHE A 20 -11.85 -5.61 5.66
C PHE A 20 -12.55 -6.13 6.92
N ASP A 21 -13.88 -6.10 6.98
CA ASP A 21 -14.65 -6.71 8.07
C ASP A 21 -14.43 -8.24 8.10
N ASP A 22 -14.48 -8.90 6.94
CA ASP A 22 -14.17 -10.32 6.81
C ASP A 22 -12.71 -10.61 7.22
N LEU A 23 -11.73 -9.81 6.77
CA LEU A 23 -10.32 -9.96 7.08
C LEU A 23 -10.04 -9.85 8.59
N SER A 24 -10.76 -8.97 9.28
CA SER A 24 -10.61 -8.78 10.72
C SER A 24 -11.02 -10.00 11.56
N LYS A 25 -11.83 -10.90 11.00
CA LYS A 25 -12.40 -12.09 11.67
C LYS A 25 -11.62 -13.38 11.39
N ILE A 26 -10.66 -13.32 10.44
CA ILE A 26 -9.89 -14.49 10.04
C ILE A 26 -8.76 -14.76 11.03
N ASN A 27 -8.52 -16.06 11.28
CA ASN A 27 -7.50 -16.54 12.21
C ASN A 27 -6.43 -17.45 11.56
N ASN A 28 -6.47 -17.62 10.23
CA ASN A 28 -5.48 -18.40 9.51
C ASN A 28 -4.96 -17.65 8.27
N ALA A 29 -3.70 -17.90 7.90
CA ALA A 29 -3.02 -17.17 6.84
C ALA A 29 -3.58 -17.51 5.45
N GLN A 30 -4.09 -18.72 5.21
CA GLN A 30 -4.56 -19.14 3.89
C GLN A 30 -5.81 -18.35 3.47
N ASP A 31 -6.79 -18.21 4.36
CA ASP A 31 -7.98 -17.41 4.10
C ASP A 31 -7.61 -15.92 4.05
N GLY A 32 -6.64 -15.49 4.88
CA GLY A 32 -6.08 -14.14 4.82
C GLY A 32 -5.49 -13.81 3.46
N ASP A 33 -4.68 -14.70 2.88
CA ASP A 33 -4.11 -14.53 1.54
C ASP A 33 -5.20 -14.41 0.45
N VAL A 34 -6.32 -15.11 0.60
CA VAL A 34 -7.45 -15.01 -0.35
C VAL A 34 -8.11 -13.65 -0.28
N LEU A 35 -8.38 -13.14 0.93
CA LEU A 35 -8.99 -11.82 1.11
C LEU A 35 -8.03 -10.70 0.72
N GLU A 36 -6.76 -10.83 1.04
CA GLU A 36 -5.72 -9.90 0.62
C GLU A 36 -5.73 -9.71 -0.91
N LYS A 37 -5.75 -10.82 -1.67
CA LYS A 37 -5.84 -10.77 -3.15
C LYS A 37 -7.09 -10.06 -3.64
N LYS A 38 -8.24 -10.27 -2.99
CA LYS A 38 -9.48 -9.57 -3.34
C LYS A 38 -9.38 -8.07 -3.06
N ILE A 39 -8.83 -7.67 -1.92
CA ILE A 39 -8.61 -6.26 -1.58
C ILE A 39 -7.70 -5.60 -2.61
N TRP A 40 -6.57 -6.24 -2.95
CA TRP A 40 -5.68 -5.75 -4.01
C TRP A 40 -6.38 -5.63 -5.37
N ALA A 41 -7.24 -6.58 -5.74
CA ALA A 41 -8.01 -6.51 -6.99
C ALA A 41 -8.96 -5.30 -7.01
N VAL A 42 -9.57 -4.97 -5.87
CA VAL A 42 -10.43 -3.79 -5.76
C VAL A 42 -9.61 -2.50 -5.82
N TRP A 43 -8.49 -2.40 -5.11
CA TRP A 43 -7.63 -1.21 -5.14
C TRP A 43 -7.01 -0.94 -6.51
N ASN A 44 -6.57 -2.01 -7.22
CA ASN A 44 -5.96 -1.88 -8.55
C ASN A 44 -6.97 -1.49 -9.64
N LYS A 45 -8.29 -1.54 -9.36
CA LYS A 45 -9.33 -1.16 -10.31
C LYS A 45 -9.82 0.26 -10.02
N HIS A 46 -9.66 1.15 -11.01
CA HIS A 46 -10.21 2.50 -10.89
C HIS A 46 -11.75 2.45 -10.82
N PRO A 47 -12.40 3.16 -9.87
CA PRO A 47 -13.83 3.01 -9.63
C PRO A 47 -14.74 3.38 -10.82
N ASN A 48 -14.30 4.32 -11.67
CA ASN A 48 -15.14 4.91 -12.69
C ASN A 48 -14.53 4.93 -14.10
N GLN A 49 -13.22 4.69 -14.26
CA GLN A 49 -12.51 4.86 -15.53
C GLN A 49 -11.61 3.63 -15.80
N ASN A 50 -12.09 2.75 -16.69
CA ASN A 50 -11.32 1.55 -17.05
C ASN A 50 -9.97 1.89 -17.72
N GLU A 51 -9.91 2.99 -18.46
CA GLU A 51 -8.67 3.48 -19.08
C GLU A 51 -7.56 3.75 -18.03
N LEU A 52 -7.91 4.29 -16.86
CA LEU A 52 -6.92 4.50 -15.81
C LEU A 52 -6.45 3.18 -15.18
N THR A 53 -7.33 2.17 -15.12
CA THR A 53 -6.94 0.81 -14.71
C THR A 53 -5.92 0.22 -15.68
N GLU A 54 -6.18 0.28 -16.98
CA GLU A 54 -5.28 -0.21 -18.02
C GLU A 54 -3.94 0.54 -18.01
N LYS A 55 -3.96 1.85 -17.80
CA LYS A 55 -2.73 2.64 -17.62
C LYS A 55 -1.94 2.22 -16.37
N LEU A 56 -2.61 1.92 -15.26
CA LEU A 56 -1.95 1.46 -14.04
C LEU A 56 -1.26 0.10 -14.26
N GLU A 57 -1.95 -0.81 -14.94
CA GLU A 57 -1.41 -2.13 -15.31
C GLU A 57 -0.18 -1.96 -16.23
N PHE A 58 -0.28 -1.14 -17.25
CA PHE A 58 0.81 -0.85 -18.16
C PHE A 58 2.03 -0.23 -17.43
N GLY A 59 1.80 0.77 -16.57
CA GLY A 59 2.86 1.36 -15.76
C GLY A 59 3.51 0.35 -14.80
N THR A 60 2.71 -0.58 -14.27
CA THR A 60 3.19 -1.66 -13.40
C THR A 60 4.06 -2.65 -14.18
N GLU A 61 3.68 -2.99 -15.41
CA GLU A 61 4.49 -3.83 -16.28
C GLU A 61 5.85 -3.17 -16.63
N LEU A 62 5.83 -1.88 -17.01
CA LEU A 62 7.06 -1.11 -17.24
C LEU A 62 7.98 -1.12 -16.00
N MET A 63 7.42 -0.98 -14.81
CA MET A 63 8.17 -1.02 -13.56
C MET A 63 8.85 -2.38 -13.36
N TYR A 64 8.17 -3.50 -13.61
CA TYR A 64 8.74 -4.84 -13.49
C TYR A 64 9.78 -5.15 -14.57
N GLN A 65 9.68 -4.51 -15.74
CA GLN A 65 10.68 -4.57 -16.80
C GLN A 65 11.91 -3.67 -16.54
N GLY A 66 11.94 -2.93 -15.41
CA GLY A 66 13.01 -2.01 -15.06
C GLY A 66 12.97 -0.68 -15.84
N GLN A 67 11.89 -0.41 -16.58
CA GLN A 67 11.70 0.82 -17.37
C GLN A 67 11.18 1.96 -16.49
N TYR A 68 11.93 2.28 -15.44
CA TYR A 68 11.47 3.13 -14.32
C TYR A 68 11.07 4.55 -14.76
N GLU A 69 11.80 5.17 -15.66
CA GLU A 69 11.48 6.53 -16.14
C GLU A 69 10.14 6.58 -16.90
N TYR A 70 9.84 5.53 -17.68
CA TYR A 70 8.55 5.45 -18.37
C TYR A 70 7.41 5.15 -17.39
N ALA A 71 7.61 4.21 -16.48
CA ALA A 71 6.64 3.92 -15.43
C ALA A 71 6.32 5.16 -14.59
N LEU A 72 7.34 5.96 -14.22
CA LEU A 72 7.17 7.20 -13.46
C LEU A 72 6.28 8.21 -14.19
N LYS A 73 6.47 8.37 -15.50
CA LYS A 73 5.62 9.25 -16.32
C LYS A 73 4.19 8.75 -16.35
N VAL A 74 3.97 7.43 -16.50
CA VAL A 74 2.63 6.83 -16.52
C VAL A 74 1.92 7.05 -15.20
N PHE A 75 2.52 6.71 -14.07
CA PHE A 75 1.89 6.88 -12.74
C PHE A 75 1.65 8.36 -12.42
N THR A 76 2.56 9.26 -12.81
CA THR A 76 2.39 10.69 -12.63
C THR A 76 1.18 11.19 -13.43
N ASN A 77 1.03 10.79 -14.69
CA ASN A 77 -0.14 11.15 -15.51
C ASN A 77 -1.45 10.65 -14.93
N ILE A 78 -1.47 9.42 -14.36
CA ILE A 78 -2.67 8.90 -13.67
C ILE A 78 -3.03 9.80 -12.48
N ILE A 79 -2.06 10.14 -11.64
CA ILE A 79 -2.26 11.00 -10.46
C ILE A 79 -2.71 12.41 -10.85
N GLU A 80 -2.19 12.97 -11.94
CA GLU A 80 -2.64 14.26 -12.49
C GLU A 80 -4.08 14.20 -13.00
N THR A 81 -4.52 13.04 -13.51
CA THR A 81 -5.88 12.81 -14.00
C THR A 81 -6.87 12.59 -12.85
N ASP A 82 -6.49 11.75 -11.86
CA ASP A 82 -7.26 11.51 -10.64
C ASP A 82 -6.34 11.38 -9.42
N SER A 83 -6.19 12.47 -8.67
CA SER A 83 -5.39 12.52 -7.45
C SER A 83 -6.03 11.83 -6.24
N GLU A 84 -7.29 11.40 -6.35
CA GLU A 84 -8.02 10.73 -5.26
C GLU A 84 -7.92 9.20 -5.33
N TRP A 85 -7.33 8.64 -6.37
CA TRP A 85 -7.10 7.21 -6.46
C TRP A 85 -5.82 6.79 -5.73
N SER A 86 -5.97 6.24 -4.52
CA SER A 86 -4.85 5.89 -3.63
C SER A 86 -3.84 4.93 -4.27
N GLU A 87 -4.31 3.97 -5.09
CA GLU A 87 -3.43 2.97 -5.69
C GLU A 87 -2.46 3.56 -6.73
N ALA A 88 -2.83 4.63 -7.41
CA ALA A 88 -1.90 5.35 -8.30
C ALA A 88 -0.68 5.91 -7.54
N TRP A 89 -0.94 6.52 -6.38
CA TRP A 89 0.13 6.98 -5.48
C TRP A 89 0.95 5.81 -4.92
N ASN A 90 0.29 4.69 -4.55
CA ASN A 90 0.97 3.51 -4.06
C ASN A 90 1.92 2.89 -5.08
N LYS A 91 1.50 2.78 -6.35
CA LYS A 91 2.36 2.30 -7.43
C LYS A 91 3.56 3.22 -7.66
N ARG A 92 3.33 4.54 -7.67
CA ARG A 92 4.45 5.49 -7.81
C ARG A 92 5.39 5.45 -6.61
N ALA A 93 4.87 5.32 -5.41
CA ALA A 93 5.69 5.15 -4.20
C ALA A 93 6.57 3.90 -4.27
N THR A 94 6.01 2.78 -4.73
CA THR A 94 6.75 1.53 -4.93
C THR A 94 7.86 1.69 -5.97
N LEU A 95 7.57 2.35 -7.09
CA LEU A 95 8.57 2.66 -8.10
C LEU A 95 9.69 3.54 -7.55
N LEU A 96 9.36 4.60 -6.83
CA LEU A 96 10.33 5.50 -6.21
C LEU A 96 11.20 4.79 -5.17
N PHE A 97 10.65 3.80 -4.46
CA PHE A 97 11.42 2.91 -3.60
C PHE A 97 12.46 2.11 -4.39
N TYR A 98 12.10 1.51 -5.52
CA TYR A 98 13.06 0.81 -6.39
C TYR A 98 14.14 1.75 -6.96
N MET A 99 13.78 3.00 -7.22
CA MET A 99 14.72 4.04 -7.64
C MET A 99 15.58 4.59 -6.48
N LYS A 100 15.36 4.13 -5.24
CA LYS A 100 16.00 4.61 -4.02
C LYS A 100 15.71 6.08 -3.68
N ASP A 101 14.68 6.67 -4.29
CA ASP A 101 14.18 8.00 -3.93
C ASP A 101 13.20 7.90 -2.76
N TYR A 102 13.74 7.53 -1.60
CA TYR A 102 12.95 7.27 -0.38
C TYR A 102 12.14 8.50 0.07
N GLN A 103 12.67 9.68 -0.15
CA GLN A 103 12.01 10.92 0.26
C GLN A 103 10.71 11.14 -0.50
N LYS A 104 10.73 10.97 -1.82
CA LYS A 104 9.51 11.07 -2.64
C LYS A 104 8.58 9.89 -2.39
N SER A 105 9.10 8.68 -2.23
CA SER A 105 8.31 7.50 -1.87
C SER A 105 7.53 7.71 -0.58
N LEU A 106 8.17 8.18 0.49
CA LEU A 106 7.51 8.48 1.77
C LEU A 106 6.41 9.54 1.63
N LYS A 107 6.61 10.55 0.78
CA LYS A 107 5.60 11.57 0.51
C LYS A 107 4.37 10.98 -0.19
N ASP A 108 4.58 10.12 -1.18
CA ASP A 108 3.50 9.46 -1.89
C ASP A 108 2.75 8.48 -0.97
N ILE A 109 3.47 7.70 -0.12
CA ILE A 109 2.87 6.83 0.89
C ILE A 109 1.99 7.63 1.87
N SER A 110 2.43 8.82 2.28
CA SER A 110 1.60 9.67 3.15
C SER A 110 0.28 10.00 2.47
N LYS A 111 0.30 10.32 1.16
CA LYS A 111 -0.93 10.58 0.41
C LYS A 111 -1.81 9.33 0.29
N VAL A 112 -1.21 8.14 0.09
CA VAL A 112 -1.96 6.87 0.11
C VAL A 112 -2.73 6.71 1.42
N LEU A 113 -2.05 6.90 2.54
CA LEU A 113 -2.62 6.69 3.88
C LEU A 113 -3.62 7.80 4.28
N ASP A 114 -3.53 8.99 3.71
CA ASP A 114 -4.56 10.03 3.84
C ASP A 114 -5.85 9.63 3.10
N LEU A 115 -5.74 8.97 1.94
CA LEU A 115 -6.86 8.54 1.11
C LEU A 115 -7.48 7.22 1.59
N GLU A 116 -6.64 6.24 1.96
CA GLU A 116 -7.05 4.93 2.48
C GLU A 116 -6.18 4.57 3.70
N PRO A 117 -6.61 4.92 4.92
CA PRO A 117 -5.86 4.65 6.14
C PRO A 117 -5.62 3.15 6.42
N ARG A 118 -6.41 2.26 5.78
CA ARG A 118 -6.29 0.80 5.93
C ARG A 118 -5.37 0.18 4.88
N HIS A 119 -4.61 0.98 4.14
CA HIS A 119 -3.74 0.48 3.08
C HIS A 119 -2.51 -0.22 3.68
N PHE A 120 -2.67 -1.48 4.10
CA PHE A 120 -1.61 -2.27 4.74
C PHE A 120 -0.35 -2.42 3.87
N GLY A 121 -0.50 -2.44 2.54
CA GLY A 121 0.64 -2.44 1.62
C GLY A 121 1.48 -1.16 1.70
N ALA A 122 0.84 0.01 1.82
CA ALA A 122 1.54 1.28 1.98
C ALA A 122 2.25 1.37 3.35
N LEU A 123 1.62 0.88 4.44
CA LEU A 123 2.26 0.77 5.75
C LEU A 123 3.49 -0.15 5.70
N SER A 124 3.36 -1.32 5.07
CA SER A 124 4.48 -2.25 4.91
C SER A 124 5.60 -1.68 4.04
N GLY A 125 5.26 -0.99 2.95
CA GLY A 125 6.23 -0.30 2.09
C GLY A 125 6.98 0.82 2.84
N ARG A 126 6.29 1.60 3.69
CA ARG A 126 6.91 2.62 4.52
C ARG A 126 7.82 2.00 5.58
N ALA A 127 7.40 0.91 6.19
CA ALA A 127 8.23 0.16 7.12
C ALA A 127 9.52 -0.34 6.45
N GLN A 128 9.44 -0.83 5.20
CA GLN A 128 10.64 -1.26 4.48
C GLN A 128 11.61 -0.11 4.23
N ILE A 129 11.12 1.08 3.85
CA ILE A 129 11.96 2.28 3.73
C ILE A 129 12.63 2.61 5.07
N TYR A 130 11.88 2.54 6.18
CA TYR A 130 12.44 2.80 7.50
C TYR A 130 13.48 1.76 7.93
N ILE A 131 13.33 0.49 7.51
CA ILE A 131 14.35 -0.55 7.71
C ILE A 131 15.61 -0.20 6.93
N ASP A 132 15.50 0.15 5.65
CA ASP A 132 16.62 0.53 4.81
C ASP A 132 17.38 1.77 5.35
N LEU A 133 16.67 2.63 6.10
CA LEU A 133 17.22 3.81 6.77
C LEU A 133 17.62 3.56 8.23
N GLU A 134 17.59 2.31 8.71
CA GLU A 134 17.86 1.89 10.08
C GLU A 134 16.97 2.56 11.14
N LEU A 135 15.80 3.06 10.74
CA LEU A 135 14.82 3.68 11.62
C LEU A 135 13.85 2.62 12.18
N TYR A 136 14.39 1.60 12.82
CA TYR A 136 13.70 0.37 13.22
C TYR A 136 12.46 0.60 14.09
N GLN A 137 12.47 1.58 14.97
CA GLN A 137 11.30 1.91 15.82
C GLN A 137 10.12 2.40 14.98
N LYS A 138 10.38 3.20 13.93
CA LYS A 138 9.34 3.67 13.00
C LYS A 138 8.81 2.52 12.14
N ALA A 139 9.71 1.66 11.66
CA ALA A 139 9.34 0.47 10.92
C ALA A 139 8.43 -0.46 11.74
N LEU A 140 8.83 -0.74 12.99
CA LEU A 140 8.06 -1.57 13.91
C LEU A 140 6.66 -1.01 14.17
N LYS A 141 6.54 0.32 14.33
CA LYS A 141 5.24 0.97 14.48
C LYS A 141 4.34 0.71 13.27
N ASP A 142 4.83 0.94 12.05
CA ASP A 142 4.05 0.76 10.83
C ASP A 142 3.64 -0.71 10.61
N LEU A 143 4.54 -1.65 10.88
CA LEU A 143 4.22 -3.09 10.80
C LEU A 143 3.16 -3.49 11.83
N LYS A 144 3.22 -2.96 13.05
CA LYS A 144 2.17 -3.20 14.07
C LYS A 144 0.84 -2.60 13.65
N ASP A 145 0.84 -1.42 13.01
CA ASP A 145 -0.38 -0.81 12.49
C ASP A 145 -0.94 -1.62 11.30
N ALA A 146 -0.09 -2.11 10.39
CA ALA A 146 -0.49 -3.03 9.33
C ALA A 146 -1.08 -4.34 9.88
N LYS A 147 -0.48 -4.90 10.95
CA LYS A 147 -0.98 -6.12 11.63
C LYS A 147 -2.37 -5.94 12.22
N LYS A 148 -2.71 -4.76 12.72
CA LYS A 148 -4.08 -4.48 13.21
C LYS A 148 -5.12 -4.57 12.09
N ILE A 149 -4.73 -4.22 10.85
CA ILE A 149 -5.59 -4.25 9.67
C ILE A 149 -5.64 -5.67 9.08
N HIS A 150 -4.48 -6.33 8.99
CA HIS A 150 -4.32 -7.68 8.45
C HIS A 150 -3.66 -8.61 9.48
N PRO A 151 -4.41 -9.16 10.44
CA PRO A 151 -3.86 -9.88 11.61
C PRO A 151 -3.05 -11.13 11.24
N VAL A 152 -3.40 -11.79 10.15
CA VAL A 152 -2.82 -13.07 9.71
C VAL A 152 -1.85 -12.94 8.55
N SER A 153 -1.42 -11.71 8.20
CA SER A 153 -0.45 -11.49 7.14
C SER A 153 0.88 -12.21 7.43
N ARG A 154 1.44 -12.84 6.41
CA ARG A 154 2.77 -13.48 6.50
C ARG A 154 3.89 -12.48 6.80
N GLY A 155 3.71 -11.22 6.43
CA GLY A 155 4.64 -10.11 6.74
C GLY A 155 4.76 -9.81 8.24
N ASN A 156 3.80 -10.26 9.06
CA ASN A 156 3.84 -10.04 10.51
C ASN A 156 5.04 -10.66 11.21
N ARG A 157 5.69 -11.67 10.60
CA ARG A 157 6.92 -12.29 11.10
C ARG A 157 8.07 -11.28 11.26
N LEU A 158 8.10 -10.26 10.42
CA LEU A 158 9.12 -9.21 10.48
C LEU A 158 9.04 -8.37 11.77
N ILE A 159 7.89 -8.34 12.42
CA ILE A 159 7.71 -7.67 13.73
C ILE A 159 8.61 -8.30 14.78
N ASP A 160 8.59 -9.62 14.90
CA ASP A 160 9.37 -10.35 15.91
C ASP A 160 10.89 -10.21 15.64
N GLU A 161 11.27 -10.18 14.36
CA GLU A 161 12.67 -9.98 13.94
C GLU A 161 13.17 -8.59 14.33
N LEU A 162 12.37 -7.53 14.07
CA LEU A 162 12.72 -6.17 14.46
C LEU A 162 12.72 -5.96 15.97
N GLU A 163 11.80 -6.58 16.72
CA GLU A 163 11.78 -6.48 18.18
C GLU A 163 13.05 -7.07 18.78
N LYS A 164 13.51 -8.21 18.26
CA LYS A 164 14.78 -8.83 18.70
C LYS A 164 15.97 -7.93 18.38
N LEU A 165 16.01 -7.34 17.18
CA LEU A 165 17.07 -6.44 16.76
C LEU A 165 17.14 -5.20 17.65
N ILE A 166 16.01 -4.57 17.92
CA ILE A 166 15.92 -3.37 18.78
C ILE A 166 16.35 -3.70 20.21
N ASN A 167 15.89 -4.84 20.75
CA ASN A 167 16.23 -5.24 22.11
C ASN A 167 17.70 -5.66 22.23
N GLY A 168 18.30 -6.25 21.21
CA GLY A 168 19.71 -6.62 21.16
C GLY A 168 20.66 -5.42 21.01
N GLN A 169 20.18 -4.29 20.51
CA GLN A 169 20.97 -3.04 20.45
C GLN A 169 20.97 -2.25 21.77
N ASN A 170 20.12 -2.63 22.72
CA ASN A 170 20.00 -1.96 24.03
C ASN A 170 20.79 -2.64 25.16
N VAL A 171 21.74 -3.55 24.83
CA VAL A 171 22.60 -4.26 25.80
C VAL A 171 24.02 -3.71 25.78
#